data_dddd20d19b7a9cb4db8c071d93cff50d
#
_entry.id   dddd20d19b7a9cb4db8c071d93cff50d
#
_cell.length_a   1.000
_cell.length_b   1.000
_cell.length_c   1.000
_cell.angle_alpha   90.00
_cell.angle_beta   90.00
_cell.angle_gamma   90.00
#
_symmetry.space_group_name_H-M   'P 1'
#
loop_
_entity.id
_entity.type
_entity.pdbx_description
1 polymer ?
#
loop_
_entity_poly.entity_id
_entity_poly.type
_entity_poly.pdbx_seq_one_letter_code
_entity_poly.pdbx_strand_id
1 'polypeptide(L)'
;MKNKSFPHYNIFPYETFEQLLALVKSKYGDKVLFRTKRRKSEGTVTYNQFYDDVQKLAAHFSKSYGARNKVAVIGENSYEWILTYFAVVCSDNIIVPIDKELSAPDIAELLKECECRTLIYSRDYDDIADDICGIIPDFEAIAMPKLSGFIEAIESAERIATDKNAPASIIYTSGTTGKSKGVVLSQKNICEDTRAACGFIELYGRTIALLPFHHTFAFTVSGLANIYYGVDTLIAPSLKNVMELINDFKPTYLAVVPMIVEKVDKGILAKIEKSGKKKLLGILDKVCKPFDALGIGLRNKCFSAIRNGLGGELDFIISGGAPIDQQIIDRFDSYGIKIMNGYGISECSPVVSVNRRYHYRAGSIGQALPEVNVKIDNPDENGEGEICVQGDIVMLGYYNMPEETEKAIVDGWFHTGDLGKIDKDGFIYITGRIKNLIILSNGKNVSPEELETLIGRIPGVVECLVSEEDNKLVAEIYPDEEFRATQSDVQSYYNEQIDQLNDTLPPYKAIAKVIIRDTEFVKTTTKKIKRSYNK
;
A
#
# COMPACT_ATOMS: atom_id res chain seq x y z
N MET A 1 16.88 4.68 -30.49
CA MET A 1 17.51 4.19 -29.24
C MET A 1 17.54 2.68 -29.31
N LYS A 2 18.72 2.03 -29.10
CA LYS A 2 18.80 0.58 -29.03
C LYS A 2 17.88 0.12 -27.90
N ASN A 3 17.01 -0.86 -28.13
CA ASN A 3 16.20 -1.50 -27.10
C ASN A 3 17.13 -1.96 -25.97
N LYS A 4 17.22 -1.17 -24.90
CA LYS A 4 17.85 -1.64 -23.66
C LYS A 4 16.94 -2.70 -23.10
N SER A 5 17.40 -3.95 -23.09
CA SER A 5 16.69 -4.98 -22.34
C SER A 5 16.81 -4.63 -20.85
N PHE A 6 15.68 -4.65 -20.14
CA PHE A 6 15.67 -4.51 -18.69
C PHE A 6 15.30 -5.89 -18.13
N PRO A 7 16.30 -6.79 -17.93
CA PRO A 7 16.04 -8.13 -17.43
C PRO A 7 15.40 -8.09 -16.05
N HIS A 8 14.68 -9.13 -15.73
CA HIS A 8 14.18 -9.34 -14.37
C HIS A 8 15.36 -9.70 -13.44
N TYR A 9 15.22 -9.39 -12.15
CA TYR A 9 16.17 -9.87 -11.15
C TYR A 9 16.02 -11.38 -10.98
N ASN A 10 17.15 -12.07 -10.71
CA ASN A 10 17.12 -13.49 -10.39
C ASN A 10 16.49 -13.68 -9.01
N ILE A 11 15.43 -14.49 -8.97
CA ILE A 11 14.71 -14.81 -7.73
C ILE A 11 14.86 -16.30 -7.42
N PHE A 12 14.96 -16.61 -6.12
CA PHE A 12 14.93 -17.98 -5.63
C PHE A 12 13.46 -18.43 -5.48
N PRO A 13 13.09 -19.60 -6.02
CA PRO A 13 11.72 -20.07 -5.93
C PRO A 13 11.38 -20.52 -4.49
N TYR A 14 10.18 -20.16 -4.06
CA TYR A 14 9.53 -20.68 -2.85
C TYR A 14 8.01 -20.56 -3.04
N GLU A 15 7.26 -21.45 -2.43
CA GLU A 15 5.81 -21.52 -2.59
C GLU A 15 5.08 -21.49 -1.22
N THR A 16 5.84 -21.58 -0.12
CA THR A 16 5.30 -21.52 1.24
C THR A 16 6.17 -20.63 2.12
N PHE A 17 5.58 -20.11 3.19
CA PHE A 17 6.31 -19.32 4.18
C PHE A 17 7.44 -20.11 4.84
N GLU A 18 7.24 -21.41 5.03
CA GLU A 18 8.28 -22.29 5.56
C GLU A 18 9.50 -22.40 4.64
N GLN A 19 9.24 -22.54 3.32
CA GLN A 19 10.33 -22.55 2.33
C GLN A 19 11.05 -21.20 2.29
N LEU A 20 10.31 -20.09 2.35
CA LEU A 20 10.90 -18.76 2.46
C LEU A 20 11.80 -18.63 3.70
N LEU A 21 11.30 -19.03 4.87
CA LEU A 21 12.06 -18.98 6.13
C LEU A 21 13.34 -19.81 6.09
N ALA A 22 13.27 -21.05 5.57
CA ALA A 22 14.44 -21.91 5.41
C ALA A 22 15.47 -21.30 4.46
N LEU A 23 15.01 -20.75 3.33
CA LEU A 23 15.84 -20.05 2.35
C LEU A 23 16.59 -18.89 2.98
N VAL A 24 15.87 -17.98 3.64
CA VAL A 24 16.47 -16.75 4.19
C VAL A 24 17.33 -17.02 5.41
N LYS A 25 16.99 -18.00 6.25
CA LYS A 25 17.86 -18.48 7.33
C LYS A 25 19.20 -18.97 6.79
N SER A 26 19.17 -19.82 5.76
CA SER A 26 20.38 -20.34 5.11
C SER A 26 21.25 -19.22 4.50
N LYS A 27 20.61 -18.18 3.96
CA LYS A 27 21.29 -17.10 3.24
C LYS A 27 21.82 -15.99 4.16
N TYR A 28 21.08 -15.67 5.23
CA TYR A 28 21.36 -14.48 6.04
C TYR A 28 21.71 -14.77 7.50
N GLY A 29 21.29 -15.92 8.08
CA GLY A 29 21.68 -16.40 9.40
C GLY A 29 21.61 -15.35 10.52
N ASP A 30 22.76 -14.91 11.00
CA ASP A 30 22.88 -13.96 12.11
C ASP A 30 22.74 -12.48 11.70
N LYS A 31 22.48 -12.20 10.42
CA LYS A 31 22.18 -10.84 9.98
C LYS A 31 20.93 -10.31 10.70
N VAL A 32 20.94 -9.05 11.08
CA VAL A 32 19.76 -8.38 11.66
C VAL A 32 18.67 -8.27 10.59
N LEU A 33 17.49 -8.77 10.92
CA LEU A 33 16.28 -8.68 10.13
C LEU A 33 15.40 -7.52 10.61
N PHE A 34 15.06 -7.51 11.90
CA PHE A 34 14.20 -6.52 12.48
C PHE A 34 14.88 -5.74 13.60
N ARG A 35 14.57 -4.45 13.65
CA ARG A 35 14.85 -3.57 14.78
C ARG A 35 13.54 -3.05 15.34
N THR A 36 13.44 -3.02 16.65
CA THR A 36 12.32 -2.44 17.37
C THR A 36 12.82 -1.31 18.24
N LYS A 37 12.22 -0.13 18.12
CA LYS A 37 12.53 1.02 18.97
C LYS A 37 11.40 1.18 19.99
N ARG A 38 11.59 0.70 21.21
CA ARG A 38 10.72 1.00 22.37
C ARG A 38 11.27 2.24 23.09
N ARG A 39 10.41 2.97 23.83
CA ARG A 39 10.74 4.28 24.48
C ARG A 39 12.10 4.35 25.18
N LYS A 40 12.70 3.23 25.61
CA LYS A 40 13.98 3.17 26.34
C LYS A 40 14.90 2.02 25.94
N SER A 41 14.54 1.21 24.95
CA SER A 41 15.35 0.05 24.50
C SER A 41 15.23 -0.15 23.00
N GLU A 42 16.35 -0.45 22.37
CA GLU A 42 16.39 -0.98 21.01
C GLU A 42 16.55 -2.50 21.10
N GLY A 43 15.69 -3.24 20.42
CA GLY A 43 15.78 -4.67 20.25
C GLY A 43 16.15 -5.01 18.81
N THR A 44 16.94 -6.07 18.63
CA THR A 44 17.25 -6.62 17.31
C THR A 44 16.85 -8.09 17.27
N VAL A 45 16.35 -8.52 16.11
CA VAL A 45 16.02 -9.92 15.82
C VAL A 45 16.79 -10.32 14.57
N THR A 46 17.53 -11.43 14.65
CA THR A 46 18.25 -12.00 13.51
C THR A 46 17.35 -12.94 12.70
N TYR A 47 17.77 -13.33 11.49
CA TYR A 47 17.07 -14.34 10.68
C TYR A 47 17.01 -15.70 11.38
N ASN A 48 18.09 -16.11 12.06
CA ASN A 48 18.11 -17.34 12.85
C ASN A 48 17.06 -17.29 13.97
N GLN A 49 17.02 -16.21 14.73
CA GLN A 49 16.07 -16.04 15.82
C GLN A 49 14.63 -16.02 15.29
N PHE A 50 14.35 -15.25 14.24
CA PHE A 50 13.02 -15.20 13.64
C PHE A 50 12.54 -16.57 13.17
N TYR A 51 13.42 -17.32 12.48
CA TYR A 51 13.12 -18.67 12.07
C TYR A 51 12.76 -19.56 13.27
N ASP A 52 13.59 -19.57 14.31
CA ASP A 52 13.41 -20.44 15.47
C ASP A 52 12.13 -20.06 16.26
N ASP A 53 11.86 -18.78 16.42
CA ASP A 53 10.63 -18.27 17.08
C ASP A 53 9.37 -18.66 16.30
N VAL A 54 9.37 -18.51 14.96
CA VAL A 54 8.25 -18.95 14.11
C VAL A 54 8.04 -20.46 14.22
N GLN A 55 9.11 -21.28 14.17
CA GLN A 55 8.99 -22.73 14.26
C GLN A 55 8.34 -23.18 15.57
N LYS A 56 8.79 -22.61 16.69
CA LYS A 56 8.26 -22.93 18.03
C LYS A 56 6.82 -22.45 18.21
N LEU A 57 6.52 -21.21 17.81
CA LEU A 57 5.18 -20.67 17.95
C LEU A 57 4.18 -21.39 17.02
N ALA A 58 4.59 -21.76 15.81
CA ALA A 58 3.78 -22.55 14.90
C ALA A 58 3.50 -23.97 15.47
N ALA A 59 4.48 -24.58 16.12
CA ALA A 59 4.26 -25.86 16.82
C ALA A 59 3.26 -25.71 17.97
N HIS A 60 3.34 -24.61 18.74
CA HIS A 60 2.34 -24.30 19.76
C HIS A 60 0.93 -24.18 19.16
N PHE A 61 0.76 -23.43 18.07
CA PHE A 61 -0.55 -23.27 17.42
C PHE A 61 -1.06 -24.57 16.80
N SER A 62 -0.21 -25.37 16.15
CA SER A 62 -0.60 -26.70 15.66
C SER A 62 -1.14 -27.60 16.78
N LYS A 63 -0.48 -27.58 17.95
CA LYS A 63 -0.90 -28.37 19.10
C LYS A 63 -2.18 -27.84 19.75
N SER A 64 -2.33 -26.54 19.88
CA SER A 64 -3.46 -25.90 20.58
C SER A 64 -4.73 -25.82 19.72
N TYR A 65 -4.57 -25.56 18.43
CA TYR A 65 -5.72 -25.29 17.55
C TYR A 65 -5.92 -26.36 16.47
N GLY A 66 -4.93 -27.22 16.21
CA GLY A 66 -4.97 -28.12 15.04
C GLY A 66 -4.71 -27.37 13.73
N ALA A 67 -5.44 -27.72 12.67
CA ALA A 67 -5.33 -27.12 11.35
C ALA A 67 -6.61 -26.38 10.95
N ARG A 68 -6.50 -25.41 10.06
CA ARG A 68 -7.61 -24.67 9.40
C ARG A 68 -8.46 -23.81 10.35
N ASN A 69 -8.00 -23.55 11.57
CA ASN A 69 -8.64 -22.61 12.46
C ASN A 69 -8.25 -21.17 12.10
N LYS A 70 -9.16 -20.23 12.37
CA LYS A 70 -8.90 -18.80 12.13
C LYS A 70 -8.34 -18.19 13.40
N VAL A 71 -7.24 -17.46 13.27
CA VAL A 71 -6.60 -16.70 14.36
C VAL A 71 -6.50 -15.26 13.91
N ALA A 72 -7.17 -14.36 14.62
CA ALA A 72 -7.12 -12.94 14.33
C ALA A 72 -5.90 -12.29 14.98
N VAL A 73 -5.41 -11.23 14.37
CA VAL A 73 -4.34 -10.40 14.92
C VAL A 73 -4.67 -8.91 14.79
N ILE A 74 -4.57 -8.16 15.91
CA ILE A 74 -4.76 -6.71 15.94
C ILE A 74 -3.63 -6.03 16.72
N GLY A 75 -3.18 -4.88 16.26
CA GLY A 75 -2.22 -4.07 16.99
C GLY A 75 -1.38 -3.18 16.08
N GLU A 76 -0.50 -2.44 16.75
CA GLU A 76 0.53 -1.66 16.08
C GLU A 76 1.57 -2.58 15.42
N ASN A 77 2.28 -2.04 14.41
CA ASN A 77 3.40 -2.76 13.84
C ASN A 77 4.40 -3.15 14.92
N SER A 78 4.67 -4.44 15.06
CA SER A 78 5.59 -5.00 16.04
C SER A 78 6.21 -6.28 15.53
N TYR A 79 7.26 -6.74 16.18
CA TYR A 79 7.85 -8.05 15.92
C TYR A 79 6.83 -9.15 16.20
N GLU A 80 6.11 -9.05 17.30
CA GLU A 80 5.11 -10.02 17.74
C GLU A 80 3.96 -10.13 16.72
N TRP A 81 3.59 -9.03 16.05
CA TRP A 81 2.56 -9.04 15.01
C TRP A 81 2.99 -9.87 13.81
N ILE A 82 4.20 -9.61 13.28
CA ILE A 82 4.72 -10.34 12.10
C ILE A 82 5.03 -11.81 12.44
N LEU A 83 5.54 -12.04 13.65
CA LEU A 83 5.77 -13.38 14.18
C LEU A 83 4.47 -14.19 14.25
N THR A 84 3.39 -13.58 14.75
CA THR A 84 2.04 -14.20 14.79
C THR A 84 1.58 -14.59 13.40
N TYR A 85 1.68 -13.67 12.43
CA TYR A 85 1.26 -13.94 11.06
C TYR A 85 1.97 -15.17 10.50
N PHE A 86 3.31 -15.20 10.59
CA PHE A 86 4.09 -16.32 10.09
C PHE A 86 3.78 -17.63 10.84
N ALA A 87 3.67 -17.58 12.15
CA ALA A 87 3.44 -18.79 12.96
C ALA A 87 2.05 -19.39 12.69
N VAL A 88 1.01 -18.57 12.55
CA VAL A 88 -0.34 -19.04 12.20
C VAL A 88 -0.34 -19.71 10.83
N VAL A 89 0.25 -19.06 9.82
CA VAL A 89 0.31 -19.61 8.46
C VAL A 89 1.17 -20.88 8.40
N CYS A 90 2.31 -20.92 9.10
CA CYS A 90 3.18 -22.10 9.19
C CYS A 90 2.61 -23.23 10.04
N SER A 91 1.50 -23.03 10.75
CA SER A 91 0.78 -24.08 11.51
C SER A 91 -0.45 -24.63 10.75
N ASP A 92 -0.58 -24.34 9.47
CA ASP A 92 -1.75 -24.67 8.63
C ASP A 92 -3.07 -24.05 9.13
N ASN A 93 -2.97 -22.92 9.85
CA ASN A 93 -4.09 -22.12 10.29
C ASN A 93 -4.26 -20.86 9.42
N ILE A 94 -5.38 -20.19 9.55
CA ILE A 94 -5.78 -19.05 8.73
C ILE A 94 -5.63 -17.77 9.56
N ILE A 95 -4.75 -16.87 9.14
CA ILE A 95 -4.60 -15.57 9.79
C ILE A 95 -5.68 -14.60 9.33
N VAL A 96 -6.24 -13.83 10.28
CA VAL A 96 -7.22 -12.77 10.02
C VAL A 96 -6.65 -11.45 10.55
N PRO A 97 -5.92 -10.69 9.73
CA PRO A 97 -5.43 -9.38 10.12
C PRO A 97 -6.60 -8.40 10.26
N ILE A 98 -6.71 -7.77 11.42
CA ILE A 98 -7.78 -6.82 11.73
C ILE A 98 -7.28 -5.39 11.61
N ASP A 99 -8.08 -4.55 10.96
CA ASP A 99 -7.83 -3.11 10.92
C ASP A 99 -7.99 -2.52 12.32
N LYS A 100 -6.93 -1.94 12.82
CA LYS A 100 -6.83 -1.40 14.17
C LYS A 100 -7.67 -0.14 14.44
N GLU A 101 -8.23 0.47 13.41
CA GLU A 101 -9.09 1.65 13.51
C GLU A 101 -10.58 1.26 13.62
N LEU A 102 -10.93 -0.03 13.54
CA LEU A 102 -12.30 -0.51 13.71
C LEU A 102 -12.71 -0.50 15.20
N SER A 103 -14.02 -0.33 15.42
CA SER A 103 -14.60 -0.43 16.75
C SER A 103 -14.73 -1.89 17.21
N ALA A 104 -14.78 -2.14 18.52
CA ALA A 104 -14.97 -3.50 19.06
C ALA A 104 -16.23 -4.21 18.52
N PRO A 105 -17.42 -3.56 18.39
CA PRO A 105 -18.58 -4.17 17.76
C PRO A 105 -18.33 -4.58 16.28
N ASP A 106 -17.68 -3.70 15.48
CA ASP A 106 -17.38 -4.01 14.08
C ASP A 106 -16.42 -5.19 13.97
N ILE A 107 -15.39 -5.22 14.83
CA ILE A 107 -14.44 -6.34 14.90
C ILE A 107 -15.16 -7.62 15.30
N ALA A 108 -16.03 -7.58 16.31
CA ALA A 108 -16.78 -8.74 16.76
C ALA A 108 -17.72 -9.29 15.67
N GLU A 109 -18.29 -8.42 14.83
CA GLU A 109 -19.09 -8.84 13.67
C GLU A 109 -18.22 -9.59 12.66
N LEU A 110 -17.05 -9.06 12.29
CA LEU A 110 -16.11 -9.73 11.38
C LEU A 110 -15.64 -11.07 11.92
N LEU A 111 -15.30 -11.14 13.21
CA LEU A 111 -14.84 -12.37 13.85
C LEU A 111 -15.94 -13.44 13.91
N LYS A 112 -17.20 -13.05 14.13
CA LYS A 112 -18.35 -13.96 14.04
C LYS A 112 -18.58 -14.44 12.61
N GLU A 113 -18.52 -13.53 11.62
CA GLU A 113 -18.71 -13.86 10.21
C GLU A 113 -17.67 -14.90 9.74
N CYS A 114 -16.40 -14.73 10.12
CA CYS A 114 -15.37 -15.70 9.76
C CYS A 114 -15.21 -16.85 10.77
N GLU A 115 -16.09 -16.97 11.77
CA GLU A 115 -16.03 -18.02 12.80
C GLU A 115 -14.68 -18.08 13.52
N CYS A 116 -14.03 -16.94 13.68
CA CYS A 116 -12.78 -16.82 14.39
C CYS A 116 -13.03 -16.84 15.90
N ARG A 117 -12.23 -17.62 16.66
CA ARG A 117 -12.38 -17.77 18.09
C ARG A 117 -11.18 -17.33 18.92
N THR A 118 -10.10 -16.94 18.24
CA THR A 118 -8.84 -16.53 18.89
C THR A 118 -8.38 -15.19 18.36
N LEU A 119 -8.09 -14.23 19.25
CA LEU A 119 -7.51 -12.94 18.92
C LEU A 119 -6.15 -12.78 19.61
N ILE A 120 -5.12 -12.48 18.83
CA ILE A 120 -3.82 -12.08 19.35
C ILE A 120 -3.72 -10.56 19.20
N TYR A 121 -3.47 -9.84 20.31
CA TYR A 121 -3.56 -8.40 20.33
C TYR A 121 -2.38 -7.71 21.03
N SER A 122 -2.03 -6.51 20.62
CA SER A 122 -1.06 -5.66 21.33
C SER A 122 -1.70 -5.02 22.56
N ARG A 123 -0.89 -4.69 23.58
CA ARG A 123 -1.38 -4.15 24.86
C ARG A 123 -2.24 -2.88 24.75
N ASP A 124 -2.05 -2.10 23.71
CA ASP A 124 -2.85 -0.89 23.51
C ASP A 124 -4.31 -1.20 23.14
N TYR A 125 -4.66 -2.50 23.01
CA TYR A 125 -5.99 -3.01 22.65
C TYR A 125 -6.60 -3.91 23.75
N ASP A 126 -6.13 -3.81 25.00
CA ASP A 126 -6.69 -4.57 26.15
C ASP A 126 -8.21 -4.32 26.27
N ASP A 127 -8.66 -3.06 26.25
CA ASP A 127 -10.08 -2.69 26.34
C ASP A 127 -10.92 -3.28 25.18
N ILE A 128 -10.39 -3.23 23.96
CA ILE A 128 -11.06 -3.81 22.77
C ILE A 128 -11.16 -5.33 22.89
N ALA A 129 -10.12 -5.99 23.38
CA ALA A 129 -10.10 -7.44 23.57
C ALA A 129 -11.13 -7.87 24.63
N ASP A 130 -11.24 -7.12 25.74
CA ASP A 130 -12.21 -7.35 26.80
C ASP A 130 -13.65 -7.16 26.29
N ASP A 131 -13.91 -6.09 25.54
CA ASP A 131 -15.20 -5.85 24.90
C ASP A 131 -15.60 -7.00 23.94
N ILE A 132 -14.67 -7.48 23.12
CA ILE A 132 -14.91 -8.59 22.19
C ILE A 132 -15.21 -9.89 22.96
N CYS A 133 -14.47 -10.18 24.04
CA CYS A 133 -14.77 -11.32 24.92
C CYS A 133 -16.16 -11.22 25.56
N GLY A 134 -16.63 -10.01 25.86
CA GLY A 134 -18.00 -9.76 26.33
C GLY A 134 -19.06 -9.98 25.25
N ILE A 135 -18.74 -9.80 23.98
CA ILE A 135 -19.67 -9.92 22.85
C ILE A 135 -19.69 -11.35 22.26
N ILE A 136 -18.58 -12.08 22.28
CA ILE A 136 -18.45 -13.43 21.71
C ILE A 136 -18.21 -14.44 22.84
N PRO A 137 -19.16 -15.35 23.14
CA PRO A 137 -18.96 -16.39 24.14
C PRO A 137 -17.77 -17.32 23.78
N ASP A 138 -17.08 -17.82 24.81
CA ASP A 138 -15.95 -18.76 24.67
C ASP A 138 -14.83 -18.26 23.72
N PHE A 139 -14.64 -16.94 23.67
CA PHE A 139 -13.62 -16.30 22.84
C PHE A 139 -12.29 -16.19 23.59
N GLU A 140 -11.19 -16.58 22.93
CA GLU A 140 -9.85 -16.51 23.49
C GLU A 140 -9.12 -15.25 23.03
N ALA A 141 -8.71 -14.40 23.96
CA ALA A 141 -7.89 -13.23 23.68
C ALA A 141 -6.50 -13.37 24.34
N ILE A 142 -5.47 -13.27 23.51
CA ILE A 142 -4.07 -13.47 23.92
C ILE A 142 -3.27 -12.18 23.68
N ALA A 143 -2.81 -11.56 24.76
CA ALA A 143 -1.90 -10.42 24.62
C ALA A 143 -0.55 -10.83 24.06
N MET A 144 -0.05 -10.13 23.04
CA MET A 144 1.22 -10.42 22.34
C MET A 144 2.42 -10.67 23.26
N PRO A 145 2.58 -9.99 24.42
CA PRO A 145 3.67 -10.31 25.33
C PRO A 145 3.67 -11.72 25.91
N LYS A 146 2.53 -12.45 25.87
CA LYS A 146 2.46 -13.84 26.32
C LYS A 146 3.11 -14.83 25.32
N LEU A 147 3.34 -14.41 24.07
CA LEU A 147 3.90 -15.27 23.02
C LEU A 147 5.30 -15.78 23.36
N SER A 148 6.13 -14.98 24.04
CA SER A 148 7.46 -15.42 24.49
C SER A 148 7.38 -16.64 25.42
N GLY A 149 6.40 -16.66 26.32
CA GLY A 149 6.19 -17.83 27.20
C GLY A 149 5.78 -19.09 26.43
N PHE A 150 4.98 -18.95 25.36
CA PHE A 150 4.64 -20.09 24.49
C PHE A 150 5.86 -20.63 23.75
N ILE A 151 6.73 -19.74 23.25
CA ILE A 151 7.97 -20.10 22.55
C ILE A 151 8.93 -20.84 23.50
N GLU A 152 9.08 -20.36 24.75
CA GLU A 152 9.93 -20.96 25.76
C GLU A 152 9.44 -22.34 26.21
N ALA A 153 8.13 -22.58 26.22
CA ALA A 153 7.52 -23.83 26.66
C ALA A 153 7.59 -24.96 25.63
N ILE A 154 7.94 -24.67 24.36
CA ILE A 154 8.01 -25.66 23.29
C ILE A 154 9.43 -26.27 23.21
N GLU A 155 9.54 -27.56 23.50
CA GLU A 155 10.80 -28.35 23.40
C GLU A 155 10.99 -28.94 21.99
N SER A 156 9.91 -29.28 21.28
CA SER A 156 9.95 -29.91 19.95
C SER A 156 9.11 -29.12 18.96
N ALA A 157 9.62 -28.91 17.75
CA ALA A 157 8.97 -28.16 16.67
C ALA A 157 8.14 -29.08 15.73
N GLU A 158 7.54 -30.14 16.23
CA GLU A 158 6.60 -30.95 15.43
C GLU A 158 5.36 -30.17 15.07
N ARG A 159 5.00 -30.19 13.79
CA ARG A 159 3.90 -29.39 13.23
C ARG A 159 3.10 -30.17 12.21
N ILE A 160 1.90 -29.70 11.96
CA ILE A 160 1.07 -30.13 10.83
C ILE A 160 1.70 -29.58 9.54
N ALA A 161 1.80 -30.44 8.51
CA ALA A 161 2.25 -30.01 7.19
C ALA A 161 1.25 -29.04 6.57
N THR A 162 1.75 -27.98 5.97
CA THR A 162 0.90 -26.95 5.36
C THR A 162 0.59 -27.28 3.90
N ASP A 163 -0.66 -26.96 3.48
CA ASP A 163 -1.06 -27.01 2.07
C ASP A 163 -0.98 -25.61 1.47
N LYS A 164 -0.06 -25.41 0.52
CA LYS A 164 0.15 -24.12 -0.14
C LYS A 164 -1.05 -23.55 -0.88
N ASN A 165 -1.99 -24.41 -1.31
CA ASN A 165 -3.16 -24.03 -2.10
C ASN A 165 -4.40 -23.75 -1.24
N ALA A 166 -4.37 -24.12 0.03
CA ALA A 166 -5.49 -23.89 0.91
C ALA A 166 -5.51 -22.47 1.49
N PRO A 167 -6.66 -22.01 2.01
CA PRO A 167 -6.77 -20.72 2.68
C PRO A 167 -5.70 -20.53 3.76
N ALA A 168 -4.96 -19.44 3.68
CA ALA A 168 -3.91 -19.07 4.65
C ALA A 168 -4.17 -17.70 5.29
N SER A 169 -4.89 -16.79 4.60
CA SER A 169 -5.25 -15.48 5.12
C SER A 169 -6.63 -15.07 4.66
N ILE A 170 -7.39 -14.40 5.54
CA ILE A 170 -8.65 -13.71 5.20
C ILE A 170 -8.46 -12.23 5.52
N ILE A 171 -8.50 -11.40 4.49
CA ILE A 171 -8.26 -9.96 4.62
C ILE A 171 -9.54 -9.21 4.31
N TYR A 172 -10.09 -8.54 5.31
CA TYR A 172 -11.29 -7.75 5.14
C TYR A 172 -10.99 -6.42 4.45
N THR A 173 -11.68 -6.18 3.34
CA THR A 173 -11.59 -4.92 2.59
C THR A 173 -12.91 -4.16 2.74
N SER A 174 -12.82 -2.83 2.86
CA SER A 174 -14.01 -1.98 2.87
C SER A 174 -14.67 -2.05 1.49
N GLY A 175 -15.68 -2.90 1.38
CA GLY A 175 -16.48 -3.05 0.17
C GLY A 175 -17.16 -1.73 -0.18
N THR A 176 -17.41 -1.54 -1.47
CA THR A 176 -18.05 -0.33 -2.00
C THR A 176 -19.56 -0.31 -1.77
N THR A 177 -20.13 -1.45 -1.38
CA THR A 177 -21.54 -1.65 -1.01
C THR A 177 -21.81 -1.42 0.48
N GLY A 178 -20.81 -0.96 1.26
CA GLY A 178 -20.94 -0.70 2.69
C GLY A 178 -20.62 -1.91 3.59
N LYS A 179 -20.73 -3.15 3.09
CA LYS A 179 -20.33 -4.36 3.83
C LYS A 179 -18.91 -4.78 3.44
N SER A 180 -18.05 -5.05 4.43
CA SER A 180 -16.70 -5.55 4.21
C SER A 180 -16.75 -6.94 3.58
N LYS A 181 -15.81 -7.21 2.64
CA LYS A 181 -15.65 -8.52 2.01
C LYS A 181 -14.33 -9.15 2.48
N GLY A 182 -14.38 -10.40 2.93
CA GLY A 182 -13.20 -11.16 3.31
C GLY A 182 -12.51 -11.78 2.08
N VAL A 183 -11.39 -11.23 1.67
CA VAL A 183 -10.56 -11.76 0.57
C VAL A 183 -9.77 -12.96 1.08
N VAL A 184 -9.95 -14.13 0.48
CA VAL A 184 -9.28 -15.38 0.88
C VAL A 184 -8.05 -15.61 0.03
N LEU A 185 -6.87 -15.62 0.66
CA LEU A 185 -5.59 -15.86 0.01
C LEU A 185 -4.96 -17.17 0.50
N SER A 186 -4.35 -17.92 -0.42
CA SER A 186 -3.50 -19.07 -0.11
C SER A 186 -2.04 -18.65 0.13
N GLN A 187 -1.22 -19.53 0.71
CA GLN A 187 0.23 -19.30 0.76
C GLN A 187 0.82 -19.11 -0.64
N LYS A 188 0.35 -19.91 -1.61
CA LYS A 188 0.78 -19.82 -3.00
C LYS A 188 0.52 -18.42 -3.57
N ASN A 189 -0.68 -17.85 -3.39
CA ASN A 189 -1.00 -16.50 -3.88
C ASN A 189 -0.01 -15.46 -3.32
N ILE A 190 0.21 -15.47 -2.00
CA ILE A 190 1.04 -14.47 -1.31
C ILE A 190 2.53 -14.63 -1.68
N CYS A 191 3.03 -15.88 -1.74
CA CYS A 191 4.40 -16.16 -2.11
C CYS A 191 4.69 -15.80 -3.56
N GLU A 192 3.76 -16.11 -4.47
CA GLU A 192 3.89 -15.82 -5.90
C GLU A 192 3.93 -14.31 -6.15
N ASP A 193 3.00 -13.56 -5.55
CA ASP A 193 2.99 -12.09 -5.64
C ASP A 193 4.33 -11.50 -5.15
N THR A 194 4.78 -11.90 -3.96
CA THR A 194 6.05 -11.40 -3.41
C THR A 194 7.22 -11.76 -4.32
N ARG A 195 7.28 -12.98 -4.84
CA ARG A 195 8.32 -13.47 -5.74
C ARG A 195 8.32 -12.69 -7.05
N ALA A 196 7.16 -12.48 -7.65
CA ALA A 196 7.01 -11.73 -8.88
C ALA A 196 7.41 -10.26 -8.70
N ALA A 197 7.00 -9.61 -7.60
CA ALA A 197 7.40 -8.25 -7.26
C ALA A 197 8.93 -8.14 -7.06
N CYS A 198 9.55 -9.11 -6.38
CA CYS A 198 11.01 -9.20 -6.23
C CYS A 198 11.73 -9.39 -7.56
N GLY A 199 11.10 -9.98 -8.57
CA GLY A 199 11.64 -10.06 -9.93
C GLY A 199 11.74 -8.70 -10.64
N PHE A 200 10.97 -7.70 -10.21
CA PHE A 200 10.95 -6.35 -10.79
C PHE A 200 11.74 -5.32 -10.00
N ILE A 201 11.77 -5.43 -8.68
CA ILE A 201 12.41 -4.48 -7.78
C ILE A 201 13.35 -5.20 -6.85
N GLU A 202 14.62 -4.84 -6.86
CA GLU A 202 15.60 -5.30 -5.89
C GLU A 202 15.62 -4.36 -4.68
N LEU A 203 15.41 -4.91 -3.48
CA LEU A 203 15.50 -4.19 -2.23
C LEU A 203 16.85 -4.44 -1.56
N TYR A 204 17.43 -3.42 -0.96
CA TYR A 204 18.74 -3.51 -0.30
C TYR A 204 18.91 -2.46 0.81
N GLY A 205 19.94 -2.66 1.61
CA GLY A 205 20.30 -1.74 2.69
C GLY A 205 19.36 -1.83 3.87
N ARG A 206 18.71 -0.72 4.22
CA ARG A 206 17.82 -0.63 5.38
C ARG A 206 16.56 0.17 5.07
N THR A 207 15.47 -0.14 5.76
CA THR A 207 14.19 0.55 5.58
C THR A 207 13.43 0.69 6.89
N ILE A 208 12.40 1.52 6.89
CA ILE A 208 11.47 1.67 8.00
C ILE A 208 10.10 1.16 7.56
N ALA A 209 9.56 0.16 8.24
CA ALA A 209 8.20 -0.32 8.03
C ALA A 209 7.20 0.65 8.68
N LEU A 210 6.69 1.58 7.89
CA LEU A 210 5.82 2.69 8.32
C LEU A 210 4.33 2.36 8.18
N LEU A 211 3.97 1.59 7.16
CA LEU A 211 2.57 1.28 6.86
C LEU A 211 2.05 0.14 7.72
N PRO A 212 0.77 0.15 8.14
CA PRO A 212 0.20 -0.91 8.98
C PRO A 212 0.23 -2.27 8.31
N PHE A 213 0.74 -3.29 8.98
CA PHE A 213 0.90 -4.64 8.44
C PHE A 213 -0.42 -5.38 8.15
N HIS A 214 -1.54 -4.94 8.68
CA HIS A 214 -2.84 -5.53 8.33
C HIS A 214 -3.27 -5.23 6.87
N HIS A 215 -2.63 -4.25 6.22
CA HIS A 215 -2.82 -4.01 4.78
C HIS A 215 -1.88 -4.86 3.95
N THR A 216 -2.41 -5.54 2.92
CA THR A 216 -1.65 -6.43 2.02
C THR A 216 -0.41 -5.75 1.44
N PHE A 217 -0.54 -4.53 0.91
CA PHE A 217 0.59 -3.79 0.35
C PHE A 217 1.72 -3.60 1.36
N ALA A 218 1.39 -3.18 2.58
CA ALA A 218 2.39 -2.99 3.62
C ALA A 218 3.08 -4.31 4.01
N PHE A 219 2.31 -5.37 4.19
CA PHE A 219 2.84 -6.68 4.55
C PHE A 219 3.73 -7.28 3.46
N THR A 220 3.30 -7.21 2.19
CA THR A 220 4.11 -7.73 1.08
C THR A 220 5.39 -6.93 0.89
N VAL A 221 5.32 -5.59 0.80
CA VAL A 221 6.50 -4.78 0.44
C VAL A 221 7.41 -4.48 1.62
N SER A 222 6.85 -4.22 2.83
CA SER A 222 7.64 -3.89 4.03
C SER A 222 7.86 -5.08 4.97
N GLY A 223 7.19 -6.19 4.75
CA GLY A 223 7.36 -7.46 5.46
C GLY A 223 8.08 -8.49 4.58
N LEU A 224 7.33 -9.16 3.71
CA LEU A 224 7.81 -10.34 2.96
C LEU A 224 9.00 -10.04 2.04
N ALA A 225 8.94 -8.97 1.24
CA ALA A 225 10.02 -8.61 0.32
C ALA A 225 11.30 -8.20 1.08
N ASN A 226 11.17 -7.53 2.23
CA ASN A 226 12.31 -7.19 3.09
C ASN A 226 12.97 -8.46 3.66
N ILE A 227 12.15 -9.40 4.13
CA ILE A 227 12.62 -10.71 4.61
C ILE A 227 13.37 -11.43 3.49
N TYR A 228 12.80 -11.50 2.29
CA TYR A 228 13.40 -12.15 1.13
C TYR A 228 14.77 -11.58 0.75
N TYR A 229 14.91 -10.25 0.75
CA TYR A 229 16.14 -9.57 0.31
C TYR A 229 17.19 -9.38 1.42
N GLY A 230 16.90 -9.75 2.64
CA GLY A 230 17.85 -9.56 3.74
C GLY A 230 17.98 -8.11 4.17
N VAL A 231 16.91 -7.33 4.11
CA VAL A 231 16.88 -5.91 4.45
C VAL A 231 16.84 -5.73 5.97
N ASP A 232 17.68 -4.82 6.50
CA ASP A 232 17.62 -4.40 7.91
C ASP A 232 16.42 -3.46 8.09
N THR A 233 15.37 -3.94 8.74
CA THR A 233 14.06 -3.28 8.81
C THR A 233 13.78 -2.75 10.22
N LEU A 234 13.65 -1.42 10.37
CA LEU A 234 13.12 -0.82 11.58
C LEU A 234 11.59 -0.88 11.56
N ILE A 235 10.99 -1.57 12.51
CA ILE A 235 9.54 -1.60 12.68
C ILE A 235 9.12 -0.35 13.44
N ALA A 236 8.35 0.53 12.77
CA ALA A 236 7.79 1.73 13.39
C ALA A 236 6.35 1.48 13.85
N PRO A 237 6.04 1.64 15.13
CA PRO A 237 4.69 1.39 15.65
C PRO A 237 3.67 2.45 15.21
N SER A 238 4.14 3.63 14.81
CA SER A 238 3.28 4.73 14.36
C SER A 238 3.98 5.69 13.41
N LEU A 239 3.19 6.49 12.68
CA LEU A 239 3.68 7.57 11.81
C LEU A 239 4.09 8.84 12.56
N LYS A 240 4.04 8.85 13.90
CA LYS A 240 4.53 9.98 14.70
C LYS A 240 6.05 10.07 14.57
N ASN A 241 6.55 11.29 14.40
CA ASN A 241 7.99 11.59 14.30
C ASN A 241 8.73 10.87 13.14
N VAL A 242 8.01 10.58 12.03
CA VAL A 242 8.59 9.89 10.86
C VAL A 242 9.88 10.55 10.36
N MET A 243 9.93 11.89 10.33
CA MET A 243 11.12 12.61 9.87
C MET A 243 12.33 12.44 10.82
N GLU A 244 12.09 12.34 12.12
CA GLU A 244 13.13 12.01 13.10
C GLU A 244 13.65 10.59 12.89
N LEU A 245 12.74 9.61 12.73
CA LEU A 245 13.11 8.23 12.43
C LEU A 245 13.91 8.11 11.12
N ILE A 246 13.52 8.83 10.07
CA ILE A 246 14.25 8.85 8.79
C ILE A 246 15.66 9.42 8.98
N ASN A 247 15.82 10.50 9.73
CA ASN A 247 17.13 11.12 9.96
C ASN A 247 18.04 10.27 10.85
N ASP A 248 17.47 9.58 11.85
CA ASP A 248 18.23 8.72 12.77
C ASP A 248 18.64 7.41 12.10
N PHE A 249 17.68 6.74 11.46
CA PHE A 249 17.89 5.40 10.89
C PHE A 249 18.51 5.44 9.50
N LYS A 250 18.36 6.55 8.76
CA LYS A 250 18.89 6.77 7.40
C LYS A 250 18.51 5.63 6.44
N PRO A 251 17.24 5.45 6.14
CA PRO A 251 16.80 4.37 5.26
C PRO A 251 17.33 4.54 3.85
N THR A 252 17.64 3.43 3.19
CA THR A 252 18.03 3.38 1.77
C THR A 252 16.81 3.55 0.88
N TYR A 253 15.66 3.02 1.32
CA TYR A 253 14.39 3.21 0.64
C TYR A 253 13.23 3.23 1.65
N LEU A 254 12.06 3.68 1.16
CA LEU A 254 10.81 3.67 1.90
C LEU A 254 9.69 3.11 1.03
N ALA A 255 8.81 2.30 1.64
CA ALA A 255 7.54 1.91 1.05
C ALA A 255 6.41 2.69 1.74
N VAL A 256 5.70 3.54 1.01
CA VAL A 256 4.74 4.50 1.56
C VAL A 256 3.54 4.70 0.63
N VAL A 257 2.47 5.29 1.16
CA VAL A 257 1.35 5.77 0.35
C VAL A 257 1.61 7.19 -0.17
N PRO A 258 0.98 7.62 -1.28
CA PRO A 258 1.18 8.95 -1.87
C PRO A 258 1.06 10.10 -0.89
N MET A 259 0.08 10.08 0.01
CA MET A 259 -0.13 11.13 1.02
C MET A 259 1.12 11.43 1.85
N ILE A 260 1.94 10.40 2.17
CA ILE A 260 3.20 10.61 2.91
C ILE A 260 4.22 11.33 2.03
N VAL A 261 4.33 10.93 0.76
CA VAL A 261 5.24 11.57 -0.22
C VAL A 261 4.84 13.02 -0.45
N GLU A 262 3.56 13.30 -0.61
CA GLU A 262 2.99 14.64 -0.78
C GLU A 262 3.29 15.56 0.41
N LYS A 263 3.13 15.03 1.63
CA LYS A 263 3.46 15.77 2.86
C LYS A 263 4.94 16.11 2.94
N VAL A 264 5.81 15.17 2.56
CA VAL A 264 7.26 15.40 2.50
C VAL A 264 7.59 16.42 1.43
N ASP A 265 6.99 16.31 0.24
CA ASP A 265 7.18 17.24 -0.88
C ASP A 265 6.78 18.68 -0.49
N LYS A 266 5.57 18.86 0.08
CA LYS A 266 5.11 20.17 0.59
C LYS A 266 6.10 20.76 1.59
N GLY A 267 6.63 19.94 2.51
CA GLY A 267 7.63 20.38 3.48
C GLY A 267 8.96 20.79 2.85
N ILE A 268 9.40 20.10 1.80
CA ILE A 268 10.60 20.47 1.03
C ILE A 268 10.36 21.79 0.29
N LEU A 269 9.24 21.94 -0.42
CA LEU A 269 8.89 23.14 -1.18
C LEU A 269 8.81 24.38 -0.27
N ALA A 270 8.18 24.28 0.90
CA ALA A 270 8.12 25.36 1.87
C ALA A 270 9.50 25.81 2.36
N LYS A 271 10.42 24.86 2.61
CA LYS A 271 11.83 25.18 2.98
C LYS A 271 12.58 25.84 1.82
N ILE A 272 12.37 25.38 0.59
CA ILE A 272 12.97 25.96 -0.64
C ILE A 272 12.51 27.41 -0.80
N GLU A 273 11.23 27.67 -0.64
CA GLU A 273 10.64 29.02 -0.75
C GLU A 273 11.19 29.97 0.30
N LYS A 274 11.17 29.57 1.57
CA LYS A 274 11.78 30.34 2.68
C LYS A 274 13.27 30.64 2.45
N SER A 275 13.98 29.75 1.76
CA SER A 275 15.42 29.95 1.48
C SER A 275 15.70 30.82 0.26
N GLY A 276 14.69 31.17 -0.54
CA GLY A 276 14.83 31.93 -1.80
C GLY A 276 15.57 31.20 -2.92
N LYS A 277 15.86 29.88 -2.76
CA LYS A 277 16.73 29.10 -3.66
C LYS A 277 16.01 28.42 -4.83
N LYS A 278 14.72 28.69 -5.04
CA LYS A 278 13.89 28.04 -6.08
C LYS A 278 14.53 28.14 -7.49
N LYS A 279 15.01 29.33 -7.86
CA LYS A 279 15.69 29.55 -9.18
C LYS A 279 17.00 28.75 -9.29
N LEU A 280 17.78 28.70 -8.20
CA LEU A 280 19.05 27.95 -8.17
C LEU A 280 18.82 26.45 -8.37
N LEU A 281 17.82 25.88 -7.71
CA LEU A 281 17.48 24.46 -7.86
C LEU A 281 17.05 24.11 -9.29
N GLY A 282 16.29 24.99 -9.95
CA GLY A 282 15.94 24.83 -11.37
C GLY A 282 17.15 24.86 -12.31
N ILE A 283 18.15 25.68 -12.00
CA ILE A 283 19.43 25.71 -12.76
C ILE A 283 20.21 24.41 -12.51
N LEU A 284 20.31 23.97 -11.25
CA LEU A 284 21.02 22.73 -10.88
C LEU A 284 20.39 21.51 -11.57
N ASP A 285 19.05 21.42 -11.64
CA ASP A 285 18.37 20.34 -12.36
C ASP A 285 18.76 20.30 -13.85
N LYS A 286 18.76 21.46 -14.52
CA LYS A 286 19.17 21.56 -15.93
C LYS A 286 20.64 21.16 -16.14
N VAL A 287 21.52 21.52 -15.21
CA VAL A 287 22.95 21.16 -15.26
C VAL A 287 23.15 19.66 -15.04
N CYS A 288 22.39 19.03 -14.12
CA CYS A 288 22.53 17.61 -13.81
C CYS A 288 22.03 16.69 -14.95
N LYS A 289 20.99 17.09 -15.69
CA LYS A 289 20.37 16.25 -16.75
C LYS A 289 21.34 15.61 -17.75
N PRO A 290 22.30 16.32 -18.37
CA PRO A 290 23.24 15.70 -19.30
C PRO A 290 24.17 14.69 -18.61
N PHE A 291 24.54 14.92 -17.36
CA PHE A 291 25.39 14.00 -16.59
C PHE A 291 24.66 12.72 -16.17
N ASP A 292 23.36 12.78 -15.92
CA ASP A 292 22.53 11.60 -15.67
C ASP A 292 22.54 10.66 -16.89
N ALA A 293 22.48 11.22 -18.09
CA ALA A 293 22.54 10.44 -19.33
C ALA A 293 23.87 9.71 -19.50
N LEU A 294 24.96 10.22 -18.89
CA LEU A 294 26.29 9.61 -18.86
C LEU A 294 26.50 8.68 -17.65
N GLY A 295 25.50 8.50 -16.77
CA GLY A 295 25.62 7.69 -15.56
C GLY A 295 26.44 8.34 -14.43
N ILE A 296 26.72 9.64 -14.52
CA ILE A 296 27.48 10.39 -13.51
C ILE A 296 26.51 10.95 -12.47
N GLY A 297 26.51 10.41 -11.26
CA GLY A 297 25.59 10.74 -10.16
C GLY A 297 25.84 12.14 -9.55
N LEU A 298 25.83 13.20 -10.36
CA LEU A 298 26.05 14.58 -9.90
C LEU A 298 24.92 15.10 -9.01
N ARG A 299 23.68 14.61 -9.18
CA ARG A 299 22.51 15.02 -8.42
C ARG A 299 22.69 14.84 -6.92
N ASN A 300 23.32 13.75 -6.50
CA ASN A 300 23.54 13.48 -5.07
C ASN A 300 24.36 14.59 -4.38
N LYS A 301 25.28 15.22 -5.10
CA LYS A 301 26.07 16.35 -4.60
C LYS A 301 25.30 17.67 -4.70
N CYS A 302 24.67 17.93 -5.84
CA CYS A 302 23.94 19.18 -6.09
C CYS A 302 22.72 19.35 -5.19
N PHE A 303 22.04 18.27 -4.86
CA PHE A 303 20.83 18.26 -4.01
C PHE A 303 21.10 17.70 -2.61
N SER A 304 22.34 17.68 -2.16
CA SER A 304 22.75 17.10 -0.86
C SER A 304 21.99 17.70 0.34
N ALA A 305 21.67 18.99 0.32
CA ALA A 305 20.91 19.61 1.40
C ALA A 305 19.48 19.04 1.54
N ILE A 306 18.80 18.76 0.41
CA ILE A 306 17.47 18.13 0.39
C ILE A 306 17.60 16.66 0.82
N ARG A 307 18.55 15.94 0.26
CA ARG A 307 18.80 14.53 0.58
C ARG A 307 19.16 14.33 2.06
N ASN A 308 20.01 15.20 2.63
CA ASN A 308 20.35 15.16 4.04
C ASN A 308 19.12 15.41 4.94
N GLY A 309 18.19 16.24 4.51
CA GLY A 309 16.89 16.41 5.19
C GLY A 309 16.01 15.18 5.17
N LEU A 310 16.35 14.18 4.34
CA LEU A 310 15.70 12.87 4.21
C LEU A 310 16.64 11.73 4.65
N GLY A 311 17.53 11.99 5.62
CA GLY A 311 18.47 11.00 6.17
C GLY A 311 19.76 10.82 5.37
N GLY A 312 19.89 11.37 4.17
CA GLY A 312 21.10 11.35 3.33
C GLY A 312 21.29 10.09 2.47
N GLU A 313 20.74 8.96 2.88
CA GLU A 313 20.93 7.65 2.24
C GLU A 313 19.75 7.24 1.35
N LEU A 314 18.64 7.99 1.38
CA LEU A 314 17.42 7.63 0.64
C LEU A 314 17.68 7.66 -0.86
N ASP A 315 17.49 6.51 -1.51
CA ASP A 315 17.78 6.28 -2.92
C ASP A 315 16.50 6.13 -3.76
N PHE A 316 15.49 5.48 -3.21
CA PHE A 316 14.20 5.35 -3.87
C PHE A 316 13.02 5.24 -2.89
N ILE A 317 11.84 5.44 -3.42
CA ILE A 317 10.55 5.26 -2.73
C ILE A 317 9.68 4.33 -3.56
N ILE A 318 9.00 3.38 -2.91
CA ILE A 318 7.93 2.58 -3.51
C ILE A 318 6.63 3.20 -3.05
N SER A 319 5.80 3.63 -4.00
CA SER A 319 4.50 4.26 -3.71
C SER A 319 3.36 3.43 -4.27
N GLY A 320 2.36 3.15 -3.45
CA GLY A 320 1.20 2.34 -3.86
C GLY A 320 -0.05 2.64 -3.04
N GLY A 321 -1.16 2.00 -3.42
CA GLY A 321 -2.44 2.10 -2.72
C GLY A 321 -3.33 3.30 -3.11
N ALA A 322 -2.78 4.32 -3.77
CA ALA A 322 -3.50 5.46 -4.33
C ALA A 322 -2.72 6.09 -5.49
N PRO A 323 -3.35 6.91 -6.36
CA PRO A 323 -2.64 7.67 -7.38
C PRO A 323 -1.63 8.65 -6.77
N ILE A 324 -0.51 8.88 -7.46
CA ILE A 324 0.49 9.90 -7.11
C ILE A 324 0.67 10.86 -8.29
N ASP A 325 0.77 12.16 -8.00
CA ASP A 325 0.97 13.17 -9.04
C ASP A 325 2.35 13.00 -9.70
N GLN A 326 2.36 12.97 -11.04
CA GLN A 326 3.58 12.86 -11.84
C GLN A 326 4.57 14.00 -11.53
N GLN A 327 4.09 15.20 -11.22
CA GLN A 327 4.96 16.33 -10.87
C GLN A 327 5.77 16.07 -9.60
N ILE A 328 5.23 15.29 -8.64
CA ILE A 328 5.95 14.90 -7.43
C ILE A 328 7.03 13.89 -7.80
N ILE A 329 6.69 12.89 -8.63
CA ILE A 329 7.66 11.91 -9.13
C ILE A 329 8.83 12.62 -9.82
N ASP A 330 8.54 13.57 -10.72
CA ASP A 330 9.54 14.34 -11.47
C ASP A 330 10.42 15.19 -10.55
N ARG A 331 9.83 15.79 -9.49
CA ARG A 331 10.60 16.55 -8.49
C ARG A 331 11.56 15.68 -7.70
N PHE A 332 11.09 14.54 -7.19
CA PHE A 332 11.97 13.61 -6.47
C PHE A 332 13.06 13.05 -7.37
N ASP A 333 12.74 12.75 -8.62
CA ASP A 333 13.73 12.37 -9.62
C ASP A 333 14.80 13.47 -9.83
N SER A 334 14.39 14.74 -9.82
CA SER A 334 15.34 15.86 -9.88
C SER A 334 16.27 15.93 -8.68
N TYR A 335 15.86 15.44 -7.50
CA TYR A 335 16.70 15.32 -6.30
C TYR A 335 17.58 14.06 -6.28
N GLY A 336 17.47 13.20 -7.30
CA GLY A 336 18.15 11.92 -7.38
C GLY A 336 17.52 10.83 -6.52
N ILE A 337 16.23 10.95 -6.19
CA ILE A 337 15.44 9.95 -5.46
C ILE A 337 14.36 9.44 -6.41
N LYS A 338 14.40 8.14 -6.74
CA LYS A 338 13.41 7.55 -7.65
C LYS A 338 12.13 7.19 -6.91
N ILE A 339 10.97 7.52 -7.48
CA ILE A 339 9.69 7.02 -7.00
C ILE A 339 9.20 5.97 -7.99
N MET A 340 9.04 4.75 -7.49
CA MET A 340 8.45 3.63 -8.22
C MET A 340 7.01 3.48 -7.76
N ASN A 341 6.07 3.93 -8.57
CA ASN A 341 4.65 3.76 -8.30
C ASN A 341 4.15 2.44 -8.87
N GLY A 342 3.28 1.78 -8.13
CA GLY A 342 2.67 0.51 -8.50
C GLY A 342 1.19 0.49 -8.24
N TYR A 343 0.54 -0.52 -8.80
CA TYR A 343 -0.88 -0.79 -8.65
C TYR A 343 -1.10 -2.19 -8.11
N GLY A 344 -2.10 -2.29 -7.27
CA GLY A 344 -2.51 -3.55 -6.70
C GLY A 344 -3.78 -3.43 -5.88
N ILE A 345 -4.36 -4.58 -5.62
CA ILE A 345 -5.60 -4.77 -4.86
C ILE A 345 -5.47 -6.03 -4.02
N SER A 346 -6.16 -6.09 -2.90
CA SER A 346 -6.05 -7.23 -1.97
C SER A 346 -6.41 -8.56 -2.64
N GLU A 347 -7.35 -8.54 -3.56
CA GLU A 347 -7.79 -9.68 -4.35
C GLU A 347 -6.69 -10.24 -5.30
N CYS A 348 -5.58 -9.51 -5.46
CA CYS A 348 -4.40 -9.93 -6.24
C CYS A 348 -3.11 -10.00 -5.41
N SER A 349 -3.15 -10.12 -4.09
CA SER A 349 -2.10 -10.54 -3.14
C SER A 349 -0.92 -9.59 -2.82
N PRO A 350 -0.83 -8.31 -3.08
CA PRO A 350 -1.74 -7.43 -3.79
C PRO A 350 -1.21 -6.89 -5.11
N VAL A 351 0.09 -7.07 -5.48
CA VAL A 351 0.77 -6.29 -6.52
C VAL A 351 0.47 -6.83 -7.92
N VAL A 352 -0.12 -6.02 -8.77
CA VAL A 352 -0.40 -6.37 -10.17
C VAL A 352 0.67 -5.82 -11.09
N SER A 353 1.08 -4.58 -10.87
CA SER A 353 2.07 -3.90 -11.71
C SER A 353 2.88 -2.88 -10.94
N VAL A 354 4.06 -2.56 -11.42
CA VAL A 354 4.92 -1.52 -10.83
C VAL A 354 5.88 -0.94 -11.87
N ASN A 355 6.14 0.36 -11.78
CA ASN A 355 7.22 1.00 -12.51
C ASN A 355 8.57 0.57 -11.92
N ARG A 356 9.51 0.19 -12.80
CA ARG A 356 10.86 -0.19 -12.39
C ARG A 356 11.78 1.01 -12.35
N ARG A 357 12.81 0.98 -11.55
CA ARG A 357 13.75 2.08 -11.31
C ARG A 357 14.30 2.75 -12.59
N TYR A 358 14.63 1.95 -13.60
CA TYR A 358 15.23 2.41 -14.87
C TYR A 358 14.37 2.10 -16.09
N HIS A 359 13.18 1.53 -15.87
CA HIS A 359 12.22 1.23 -16.92
C HIS A 359 10.83 1.60 -16.46
N TYR A 360 10.49 2.85 -16.66
CA TYR A 360 9.23 3.44 -16.23
C TYR A 360 8.64 4.34 -17.32
N ARG A 361 7.37 4.63 -17.21
CA ARG A 361 6.66 5.56 -18.07
C ARG A 361 5.81 6.52 -17.24
N ALA A 362 5.96 7.82 -17.53
CA ALA A 362 5.20 8.85 -16.83
C ALA A 362 3.68 8.64 -16.97
N GLY A 363 2.96 8.80 -15.89
CA GLY A 363 1.51 8.60 -15.81
C GLY A 363 1.07 7.14 -15.79
N SER A 364 1.97 6.15 -15.98
CA SER A 364 1.64 4.73 -15.88
C SER A 364 1.82 4.19 -14.47
N ILE A 365 1.19 3.05 -14.22
CA ILE A 365 1.41 2.23 -13.03
C ILE A 365 2.42 1.10 -13.27
N GLY A 366 3.21 1.21 -14.34
CA GLY A 366 4.21 0.23 -14.76
C GLY A 366 3.68 -0.87 -15.65
N GLN A 367 4.47 -1.93 -15.77
CA GLN A 367 4.11 -3.15 -16.49
C GLN A 367 3.61 -4.21 -15.50
N ALA A 368 2.81 -5.16 -15.97
CA ALA A 368 2.40 -6.32 -15.19
C ALA A 368 3.63 -7.07 -14.66
N LEU A 369 3.52 -7.59 -13.43
CA LEU A 369 4.55 -8.42 -12.83
C LEU A 369 4.82 -9.68 -13.68
N PRO A 370 6.00 -10.31 -13.55
CA PRO A 370 6.26 -11.60 -14.19
C PRO A 370 5.17 -12.62 -13.83
N GLU A 371 4.75 -13.41 -14.81
CA GLU A 371 3.73 -14.47 -14.64
C GLU A 371 2.32 -13.95 -14.30
N VAL A 372 2.10 -12.63 -14.32
CA VAL A 372 0.80 -11.98 -14.17
C VAL A 372 0.31 -11.52 -15.55
N ASN A 373 -0.85 -11.99 -15.95
CA ASN A 373 -1.50 -11.58 -17.18
C ASN A 373 -2.48 -10.44 -16.89
N VAL A 374 -2.41 -9.38 -17.69
CA VAL A 374 -3.35 -8.26 -17.63
C VAL A 374 -3.94 -8.02 -19.00
N LYS A 375 -5.25 -7.90 -19.09
CA LYS A 375 -5.96 -7.50 -20.31
C LYS A 375 -6.89 -6.32 -20.02
N ILE A 376 -7.26 -5.61 -21.07
CA ILE A 376 -8.36 -4.65 -21.04
C ILE A 376 -9.59 -5.34 -21.61
N ASP A 377 -10.63 -5.44 -20.82
CA ASP A 377 -11.89 -6.05 -21.22
C ASP A 377 -12.83 -4.99 -21.80
N ASN A 378 -13.53 -5.34 -22.90
CA ASN A 378 -14.44 -4.45 -23.63
C ASN A 378 -13.86 -3.05 -23.91
N PRO A 379 -12.67 -2.94 -24.57
CA PRO A 379 -12.04 -1.64 -24.82
C PRO A 379 -12.86 -0.80 -25.81
N ASP A 380 -12.96 0.49 -25.50
CA ASP A 380 -13.52 1.50 -26.40
C ASP A 380 -12.58 1.86 -27.57
N GLU A 381 -12.96 2.86 -28.39
CA GLU A 381 -12.17 3.34 -29.53
C GLU A 381 -10.77 3.90 -29.13
N ASN A 382 -10.58 4.27 -27.85
CA ASN A 382 -9.32 4.75 -27.29
C ASN A 382 -8.50 3.63 -26.62
N GLY A 383 -9.00 2.39 -26.64
CA GLY A 383 -8.41 1.23 -25.99
C GLY A 383 -8.63 1.22 -24.47
N GLU A 384 -9.60 1.98 -23.97
CA GLU A 384 -9.94 2.07 -22.55
C GLU A 384 -11.09 1.11 -22.22
N GLY A 385 -10.92 0.32 -21.15
CA GLY A 385 -11.91 -0.63 -20.67
C GLY A 385 -11.53 -1.13 -19.28
N GLU A 386 -12.19 -2.19 -18.82
CA GLU A 386 -11.91 -2.76 -17.51
C GLU A 386 -10.56 -3.49 -17.48
N ILE A 387 -9.76 -3.20 -16.46
CA ILE A 387 -8.53 -3.95 -16.19
C ILE A 387 -8.90 -5.30 -15.58
N CYS A 388 -8.54 -6.39 -16.26
CA CYS A 388 -8.72 -7.75 -15.78
C CYS A 388 -7.37 -8.42 -15.54
N VAL A 389 -7.26 -9.20 -14.46
CA VAL A 389 -6.02 -9.84 -14.00
C VAL A 389 -6.19 -11.35 -13.94
N GLN A 390 -5.17 -12.09 -14.39
CA GLN A 390 -5.10 -13.55 -14.29
C GLN A 390 -3.69 -13.95 -13.83
N GLY A 391 -3.61 -14.95 -12.99
CA GLY A 391 -2.36 -15.53 -12.49
C GLY A 391 -2.51 -16.11 -11.10
N ASP A 392 -1.45 -16.74 -10.63
CA ASP A 392 -1.41 -17.37 -9.30
C ASP A 392 -1.49 -16.37 -8.14
N ILE A 393 -1.46 -15.06 -8.42
CA ILE A 393 -1.65 -13.99 -7.43
C ILE A 393 -3.13 -13.73 -7.11
N VAL A 394 -4.06 -14.20 -7.96
CA VAL A 394 -5.50 -13.97 -7.78
C VAL A 394 -6.03 -14.80 -6.62
N MET A 395 -6.85 -14.18 -5.78
CA MET A 395 -7.47 -14.78 -4.60
C MET A 395 -8.22 -16.08 -4.89
N LEU A 396 -8.45 -16.90 -3.86
CA LEU A 396 -9.32 -18.08 -3.94
C LEU A 396 -10.80 -17.69 -4.07
N GLY A 397 -11.18 -16.52 -3.62
CA GLY A 397 -12.52 -15.97 -3.63
C GLY A 397 -12.83 -15.11 -2.42
N TYR A 398 -14.08 -14.65 -2.32
CA TYR A 398 -14.58 -13.96 -1.13
C TYR A 398 -15.14 -14.98 -0.12
N TYR A 399 -14.77 -14.81 1.15
CA TYR A 399 -15.16 -15.71 2.23
C TYR A 399 -16.69 -15.74 2.40
N ASN A 400 -17.28 -16.94 2.34
CA ASN A 400 -18.73 -17.17 2.40
C ASN A 400 -19.57 -16.36 1.40
N MET A 401 -18.98 -15.90 0.28
CA MET A 401 -19.67 -15.13 -0.76
C MET A 401 -19.42 -15.73 -2.15
N PRO A 402 -19.94 -16.94 -2.46
CA PRO A 402 -19.69 -17.61 -3.74
C PRO A 402 -20.24 -16.82 -4.94
N GLU A 403 -21.42 -16.23 -4.83
CA GLU A 403 -22.02 -15.43 -5.92
C GLU A 403 -21.19 -14.18 -6.25
N GLU A 404 -20.62 -13.52 -5.24
CA GLU A 404 -19.75 -12.37 -5.45
C GLU A 404 -18.39 -12.80 -6.03
N THR A 405 -17.93 -14.00 -5.69
CA THR A 405 -16.71 -14.59 -6.26
C THR A 405 -16.92 -14.91 -7.74
N GLU A 406 -18.04 -15.55 -8.11
CA GLU A 406 -18.37 -15.89 -9.51
C GLU A 406 -18.52 -14.63 -10.37
N LYS A 407 -19.06 -13.53 -9.82
CA LYS A 407 -19.15 -12.24 -10.52
C LYS A 407 -17.79 -11.59 -10.70
N ALA A 408 -16.88 -11.76 -9.72
CA ALA A 408 -15.57 -11.13 -9.73
C ALA A 408 -14.53 -11.92 -10.53
N ILE A 409 -14.65 -13.25 -10.62
CA ILE A 409 -13.73 -14.12 -11.34
C ILE A 409 -14.51 -14.83 -12.44
N VAL A 410 -14.36 -14.36 -13.68
CA VAL A 410 -15.05 -14.90 -14.86
C VAL A 410 -14.02 -15.51 -15.81
N ASP A 411 -14.19 -16.77 -16.18
CA ASP A 411 -13.28 -17.51 -17.07
C ASP A 411 -11.79 -17.45 -16.61
N GLY A 412 -11.57 -17.44 -15.29
CA GLY A 412 -10.24 -17.35 -14.68
C GLY A 412 -9.62 -15.95 -14.68
N TRP A 413 -10.35 -14.93 -15.12
CA TRP A 413 -9.95 -13.53 -15.04
C TRP A 413 -10.66 -12.82 -13.89
N PHE A 414 -9.89 -12.18 -13.04
CA PHE A 414 -10.42 -11.32 -12.00
C PHE A 414 -10.73 -9.93 -12.58
N HIS A 415 -11.97 -9.50 -12.44
CA HIS A 415 -12.50 -8.20 -12.85
C HIS A 415 -12.28 -7.20 -11.73
N THR A 416 -11.38 -6.23 -11.96
CA THR A 416 -10.93 -5.31 -10.89
C THR A 416 -11.91 -4.20 -10.58
N GLY A 417 -12.80 -3.89 -11.49
CA GLY A 417 -13.65 -2.71 -11.46
C GLY A 417 -12.89 -1.39 -11.70
N ASP A 418 -11.58 -1.47 -11.99
CA ASP A 418 -10.77 -0.32 -12.37
C ASP A 418 -10.72 -0.20 -13.89
N LEU A 419 -10.86 1.01 -14.41
CA LEU A 419 -10.72 1.32 -15.82
C LEU A 419 -9.29 1.68 -16.17
N GLY A 420 -8.88 1.32 -17.37
CA GLY A 420 -7.56 1.65 -17.84
C GLY A 420 -7.28 1.25 -19.27
N LYS A 421 -6.04 1.42 -19.67
CA LYS A 421 -5.52 1.03 -20.98
C LYS A 421 -4.08 0.53 -20.88
N ILE A 422 -3.65 -0.23 -21.88
CA ILE A 422 -2.28 -0.73 -21.99
C ILE A 422 -1.67 -0.16 -23.28
N ASP A 423 -0.48 0.43 -23.18
CA ASP A 423 0.22 0.90 -24.37
C ASP A 423 0.96 -0.24 -25.10
N LYS A 424 1.47 0.06 -26.30
CA LYS A 424 2.20 -0.91 -27.14
C LYS A 424 3.45 -1.53 -26.51
N ASP A 425 3.98 -0.90 -25.46
CA ASP A 425 5.15 -1.36 -24.73
C ASP A 425 4.75 -2.08 -23.42
N GLY A 426 3.45 -2.30 -23.19
CA GLY A 426 2.90 -3.03 -22.06
C GLY A 426 2.77 -2.23 -20.78
N PHE A 427 2.90 -0.89 -20.82
CA PHE A 427 2.65 -0.04 -19.66
C PHE A 427 1.16 0.17 -19.46
N ILE A 428 0.70 0.03 -18.22
CA ILE A 428 -0.69 0.11 -17.82
C ILE A 428 -0.98 1.51 -17.28
N TYR A 429 -2.13 2.06 -17.64
CA TYR A 429 -2.61 3.37 -17.18
C TYR A 429 -4.00 3.18 -16.57
N ILE A 430 -4.21 3.64 -15.33
CA ILE A 430 -5.53 3.71 -14.72
C ILE A 430 -6.19 5.02 -15.12
N THR A 431 -7.45 4.95 -15.54
CA THR A 431 -8.23 6.12 -15.97
C THR A 431 -9.43 6.40 -15.07
N GLY A 432 -9.82 5.43 -14.22
CA GLY A 432 -10.91 5.62 -13.26
C GLY A 432 -11.41 4.32 -12.65
N ARG A 433 -12.61 4.38 -12.05
CA ARG A 433 -13.35 3.22 -11.55
C ARG A 433 -14.72 3.12 -12.15
N ILE A 434 -15.12 1.93 -12.60
CA ILE A 434 -16.42 1.68 -13.25
C ILE A 434 -17.57 2.24 -12.41
N LYS A 435 -17.60 1.93 -11.12
CA LYS A 435 -18.67 2.34 -10.19
C LYS A 435 -18.70 3.83 -9.83
N ASN A 436 -17.61 4.56 -10.10
CA ASN A 436 -17.50 5.99 -9.83
C ASN A 436 -17.75 6.82 -11.08
N LEU A 437 -17.84 6.19 -12.26
CA LEU A 437 -18.11 6.89 -13.50
C LEU A 437 -19.37 7.74 -13.39
N ILE A 438 -19.25 8.99 -13.75
CA ILE A 438 -20.36 9.91 -13.95
C ILE A 438 -20.82 9.76 -15.40
N ILE A 439 -22.06 9.29 -15.59
CA ILE A 439 -22.66 9.12 -16.91
C ILE A 439 -23.54 10.34 -17.17
N LEU A 440 -23.08 11.24 -18.02
CA LEU A 440 -23.83 12.43 -18.38
C LEU A 440 -24.98 12.11 -19.33
N SER A 441 -26.01 12.97 -19.40
CA SER A 441 -27.19 12.77 -20.26
C SER A 441 -26.88 12.68 -21.75
N ASN A 442 -25.72 13.20 -22.18
CA ASN A 442 -25.22 13.04 -23.56
C ASN A 442 -24.51 11.72 -23.82
N GLY A 443 -24.53 10.76 -22.86
CA GLY A 443 -23.91 9.45 -22.95
C GLY A 443 -22.40 9.45 -22.77
N LYS A 444 -21.77 10.59 -22.41
CA LYS A 444 -20.33 10.66 -22.12
C LYS A 444 -20.04 10.22 -20.69
N ASN A 445 -19.02 9.39 -20.56
CA ASN A 445 -18.48 8.95 -19.27
C ASN A 445 -17.40 9.91 -18.81
N VAL A 446 -17.45 10.32 -17.53
CA VAL A 446 -16.46 11.15 -16.89
C VAL A 446 -15.92 10.42 -15.64
N SER A 447 -14.62 10.21 -15.59
CA SER A 447 -13.95 9.74 -14.36
C SER A 447 -13.76 10.93 -13.42
N PRO A 448 -14.41 10.95 -12.26
CA PRO A 448 -14.21 12.03 -11.30
C PRO A 448 -12.79 12.08 -10.75
N GLU A 449 -12.11 10.94 -10.64
CA GLU A 449 -10.73 10.85 -10.12
C GLU A 449 -9.72 11.61 -11.01
N GLU A 450 -9.96 11.64 -12.32
CA GLU A 450 -9.13 12.41 -13.25
C GLU A 450 -9.23 13.92 -12.92
N LEU A 451 -10.45 14.42 -12.74
CA LEU A 451 -10.69 15.83 -12.42
C LEU A 451 -10.20 16.18 -11.02
N GLU A 452 -10.42 15.31 -10.04
CA GLU A 452 -9.92 15.48 -8.66
C GLU A 452 -8.39 15.58 -8.61
N THR A 453 -7.69 14.79 -9.42
CA THR A 453 -6.23 14.88 -9.55
C THR A 453 -5.80 16.24 -10.08
N LEU A 454 -6.52 16.81 -11.04
CA LEU A 454 -6.23 18.13 -11.59
C LEU A 454 -6.55 19.25 -10.59
N ILE A 455 -7.70 19.17 -9.91
CA ILE A 455 -8.12 20.12 -8.88
C ILE A 455 -7.14 20.10 -7.69
N GLY A 456 -6.66 18.94 -7.29
CA GLY A 456 -5.68 18.79 -6.21
C GLY A 456 -4.34 19.50 -6.45
N ARG A 457 -4.05 19.93 -7.70
CA ARG A 457 -2.86 20.74 -8.05
C ARG A 457 -3.06 22.23 -7.79
N ILE A 458 -4.31 22.68 -7.61
CA ILE A 458 -4.62 24.07 -7.32
C ILE A 458 -4.09 24.42 -5.92
N PRO A 459 -3.34 25.54 -5.77
CA PRO A 459 -2.83 25.93 -4.47
C PRO A 459 -3.92 26.04 -3.41
N GLY A 460 -3.63 25.54 -2.22
CA GLY A 460 -4.56 25.57 -1.09
C GLY A 460 -5.60 24.45 -1.08
N VAL A 461 -5.72 23.61 -2.10
CA VAL A 461 -6.59 22.42 -2.05
C VAL A 461 -5.95 21.36 -1.16
N VAL A 462 -6.69 20.92 -0.14
CA VAL A 462 -6.32 19.78 0.73
C VAL A 462 -7.02 18.54 0.25
N GLU A 463 -8.34 18.64 0.01
CA GLU A 463 -9.20 17.56 -0.47
C GLU A 463 -10.21 18.07 -1.46
N CYS A 464 -10.59 17.26 -2.41
CA CYS A 464 -11.67 17.55 -3.32
C CYS A 464 -12.45 16.31 -3.71
N LEU A 465 -13.71 16.51 -4.07
CA LEU A 465 -14.60 15.49 -4.57
C LEU A 465 -15.36 16.05 -5.77
N VAL A 466 -15.39 15.30 -6.87
CA VAL A 466 -16.20 15.65 -8.04
C VAL A 466 -17.42 14.72 -8.08
N SER A 467 -18.58 15.33 -8.20
CA SER A 467 -19.88 14.65 -8.31
C SER A 467 -20.72 15.24 -9.44
N GLU A 468 -21.89 14.69 -9.66
CA GLU A 468 -22.87 15.18 -10.61
C GLU A 468 -24.10 15.69 -9.85
N GLU A 469 -24.54 16.93 -10.18
CA GLU A 469 -25.82 17.53 -9.78
C GLU A 469 -26.51 18.09 -11.02
N ASP A 470 -27.76 17.72 -11.26
CA ASP A 470 -28.56 18.19 -12.39
C ASP A 470 -27.83 18.10 -13.75
N ASN A 471 -27.18 16.97 -13.99
CA ASN A 471 -26.39 16.67 -15.19
C ASN A 471 -25.20 17.64 -15.42
N LYS A 472 -24.68 18.22 -14.35
CA LYS A 472 -23.50 19.08 -14.35
C LYS A 472 -22.48 18.58 -13.35
N LEU A 473 -21.20 18.74 -13.70
CA LEU A 473 -20.11 18.40 -12.79
C LEU A 473 -19.97 19.48 -11.72
N VAL A 474 -19.89 19.04 -10.48
CA VAL A 474 -19.71 19.88 -9.29
C VAL A 474 -18.43 19.46 -8.58
N ALA A 475 -17.59 20.42 -8.25
CA ALA A 475 -16.39 20.19 -7.43
C ALA A 475 -16.63 20.73 -6.02
N GLU A 476 -16.56 19.83 -5.02
CA GLU A 476 -16.48 20.23 -3.62
C GLU A 476 -15.00 20.26 -3.22
N ILE A 477 -14.56 21.37 -2.62
CA ILE A 477 -13.17 21.61 -2.24
C ILE A 477 -13.09 21.90 -0.75
N TYR A 478 -12.25 21.16 -0.04
CA TYR A 478 -11.83 21.50 1.32
C TYR A 478 -10.45 22.15 1.25
N PRO A 479 -10.36 23.46 1.56
CA PRO A 479 -9.12 24.22 1.48
C PRO A 479 -8.26 24.07 2.75
N ASP A 480 -6.96 24.31 2.59
CA ASP A 480 -6.04 24.52 3.71
C ASP A 480 -6.43 25.77 4.52
N GLU A 481 -6.50 25.64 5.83
CA GLU A 481 -6.96 26.74 6.71
C GLU A 481 -6.01 27.96 6.68
N GLU A 482 -4.70 27.74 6.66
CA GLU A 482 -3.72 28.83 6.59
C GLU A 482 -3.83 29.54 5.23
N PHE A 483 -3.97 28.78 4.15
CA PHE A 483 -4.18 29.31 2.81
C PHE A 483 -5.50 30.10 2.73
N ARG A 484 -6.59 29.53 3.26
CA ARG A 484 -7.90 30.17 3.33
C ARG A 484 -7.82 31.54 4.01
N ALA A 485 -7.08 31.63 5.11
CA ALA A 485 -6.89 32.89 5.85
C ALA A 485 -6.13 33.96 5.05
N THR A 486 -5.39 33.61 4.02
CA THR A 486 -4.67 34.57 3.15
C THR A 486 -5.51 35.11 2.00
N GLN A 487 -6.66 34.48 1.70
CA GLN A 487 -7.53 34.89 0.60
C GLN A 487 -8.62 35.88 1.07
N SER A 488 -8.83 36.96 0.35
CA SER A 488 -9.92 37.91 0.62
C SER A 488 -11.30 37.33 0.28
N ASP A 489 -11.37 36.48 -0.74
CA ASP A 489 -12.56 35.74 -1.19
C ASP A 489 -12.13 34.36 -1.73
N VAL A 490 -12.28 33.34 -0.89
CA VAL A 490 -11.90 31.98 -1.21
C VAL A 490 -12.75 31.37 -2.32
N GLN A 491 -14.05 31.71 -2.35
CA GLN A 491 -14.97 31.22 -3.38
C GLN A 491 -14.60 31.77 -4.76
N SER A 492 -14.38 33.09 -4.86
CA SER A 492 -13.95 33.72 -6.12
C SER A 492 -12.59 33.17 -6.59
N TYR A 493 -11.64 32.96 -5.67
CA TYR A 493 -10.35 32.38 -6.00
C TYR A 493 -10.49 31.00 -6.67
N TYR A 494 -11.22 30.07 -6.04
CA TYR A 494 -11.35 28.72 -6.62
C TYR A 494 -12.22 28.71 -7.87
N ASN A 495 -13.23 29.58 -8.00
CA ASN A 495 -13.98 29.71 -9.25
C ASN A 495 -13.03 30.09 -10.40
N GLU A 496 -12.17 31.10 -10.22
CA GLU A 496 -11.21 31.53 -11.24
C GLU A 496 -10.22 30.41 -11.61
N GLN A 497 -9.72 29.67 -10.61
CA GLN A 497 -8.80 28.53 -10.86
C GLN A 497 -9.49 27.39 -11.63
N ILE A 498 -10.75 27.10 -11.33
CA ILE A 498 -11.55 26.09 -12.02
C ILE A 498 -11.90 26.55 -13.45
N ASP A 499 -12.20 27.83 -13.68
CA ASP A 499 -12.40 28.35 -15.02
C ASP A 499 -11.15 28.20 -15.89
N GLN A 500 -9.96 28.51 -15.34
CA GLN A 500 -8.68 28.28 -16.03
C GLN A 500 -8.44 26.79 -16.30
N LEU A 501 -8.83 25.91 -15.40
CA LEU A 501 -8.77 24.46 -15.61
C LEU A 501 -9.72 24.02 -16.72
N ASN A 502 -10.95 24.51 -16.71
CA ASN A 502 -11.97 24.22 -17.72
C ASN A 502 -11.52 24.58 -19.15
N ASP A 503 -10.75 25.66 -19.32
CA ASP A 503 -10.17 26.03 -20.61
C ASP A 503 -9.23 24.96 -21.20
N THR A 504 -8.72 24.07 -20.36
CA THR A 504 -7.83 22.96 -20.75
C THR A 504 -8.57 21.64 -20.96
N LEU A 505 -9.85 21.56 -20.58
CA LEU A 505 -10.65 20.34 -20.59
C LEU A 505 -11.58 20.28 -21.81
N PRO A 506 -11.94 19.06 -22.26
CA PRO A 506 -13.05 18.91 -23.19
C PRO A 506 -14.35 19.47 -22.58
N PRO A 507 -15.23 20.10 -23.38
CA PRO A 507 -16.42 20.77 -22.86
C PRO A 507 -17.33 19.91 -21.96
N TYR A 508 -17.41 18.61 -22.23
CA TYR A 508 -18.22 17.68 -21.42
C TYR A 508 -17.61 17.34 -20.05
N LYS A 509 -16.33 17.68 -19.82
CA LYS A 509 -15.63 17.54 -18.53
C LYS A 509 -15.57 18.86 -17.75
N ALA A 510 -16.15 19.94 -18.26
CA ALA A 510 -16.12 21.23 -17.59
C ALA A 510 -16.89 21.19 -16.27
N ILE A 511 -16.28 21.69 -15.21
CA ILE A 511 -16.86 21.80 -13.87
C ILE A 511 -17.74 23.05 -13.85
N ALA A 512 -19.03 22.87 -13.59
CA ALA A 512 -20.02 23.93 -13.65
C ALA A 512 -20.20 24.69 -12.32
N LYS A 513 -19.82 24.09 -11.19
CA LYS A 513 -20.04 24.65 -9.86
C LYS A 513 -18.90 24.25 -8.92
N VAL A 514 -18.50 25.19 -8.08
CA VAL A 514 -17.53 24.95 -7.01
C VAL A 514 -18.20 25.19 -5.66
N ILE A 515 -18.06 24.27 -4.74
CA ILE A 515 -18.54 24.36 -3.37
C ILE A 515 -17.34 24.29 -2.42
N ILE A 516 -17.20 25.29 -1.55
CA ILE A 516 -16.16 25.32 -0.53
C ILE A 516 -16.70 24.68 0.75
N ARG A 517 -16.00 23.67 1.24
CA ARG A 517 -16.33 22.98 2.49
C ARG A 517 -15.64 23.64 3.67
N ASP A 518 -16.32 23.61 4.82
CA ASP A 518 -15.76 24.05 6.11
C ASP A 518 -15.18 22.89 6.92
N THR A 519 -15.43 21.64 6.51
CA THR A 519 -14.99 20.43 7.20
C THR A 519 -14.41 19.42 6.21
N GLU A 520 -13.45 18.62 6.70
CA GLU A 520 -12.89 17.50 5.93
C GLU A 520 -13.98 16.51 5.47
N PHE A 521 -13.68 15.80 4.38
CA PHE A 521 -14.53 14.70 3.93
C PHE A 521 -14.48 13.52 4.89
N VAL A 522 -15.58 12.76 4.97
CA VAL A 522 -15.60 11.47 5.68
C VAL A 522 -14.70 10.48 4.91
N LYS A 523 -13.80 9.84 5.63
CA LYS A 523 -12.77 8.96 5.04
C LYS A 523 -12.88 7.53 5.56
N THR A 524 -12.32 6.60 4.82
CA THR A 524 -12.06 5.23 5.28
C THR A 524 -10.88 5.24 6.26
N THR A 525 -10.64 4.09 6.92
CA THR A 525 -9.44 3.83 7.73
C THR A 525 -8.14 4.00 6.92
N THR A 526 -8.19 3.77 5.61
CA THR A 526 -7.08 4.03 4.66
C THR A 526 -7.00 5.47 4.18
N LYS A 527 -7.73 6.40 4.82
CA LYS A 527 -7.78 7.84 4.49
C LYS A 527 -8.29 8.17 3.07
N LYS A 528 -9.03 7.25 2.43
CA LYS A 528 -9.73 7.51 1.16
C LYS A 528 -11.09 8.13 1.43
N ILE A 529 -11.48 9.14 0.64
CA ILE A 529 -12.78 9.81 0.76
C ILE A 529 -13.90 8.80 0.47
N LYS A 530 -14.87 8.70 1.39
CA LYS A 530 -16.07 7.88 1.23
C LYS A 530 -17.10 8.63 0.38
N ARG A 531 -17.16 8.38 -0.91
CA ARG A 531 -18.08 9.08 -1.84
C ARG A 531 -19.54 8.95 -1.43
N SER A 532 -19.98 7.81 -0.92
CA SER A 532 -21.37 7.55 -0.53
C SER A 532 -21.85 8.33 0.70
N TYR A 533 -20.96 8.79 1.54
CA TYR A 533 -21.26 9.57 2.75
C TYR A 533 -21.13 11.08 2.55
N ASN A 534 -20.61 11.50 1.40
CA ASN A 534 -20.36 12.90 1.07
C ASN A 534 -21.25 13.35 -0.11
N LYS A 535 -22.36 12.63 -0.34
CA LYS A 535 -23.40 13.01 -1.31
C LYS A 535 -24.49 13.83 -0.63
#